data_295d4b82c60369d66e36f3d35f03b8d0
#
_entry.id   295d4b82c60369d66e36f3d35f03b8d0
#
_cell.length_a   1.000
_cell.length_b   1.000
_cell.length_c   1.000
_cell.angle_alpha   90.00
_cell.angle_beta   90.00
_cell.angle_gamma   90.00
#
_symmetry.space_group_name_H-M   'P 1'
#
loop_
_entity.id
_entity.type
_entity.pdbx_description
1 polymer ?
#
loop_
_entity_poly.entity_id
_entity_poly.type
_entity_poly.pdbx_seq_one_letter_code
_entity_poly.pdbx_strand_id
1 'polypeptide(L)'
;MFADACEKAAKFVRPVIVSGRRFDGKVEAGCGTFFVINDEGWIITAGHIFDSYSKYQSDQNKLKEIEELNKKHSSIAGLPRNELKPDPSWITNHSFWWGWDGVRLTNAYVNRQIDITIGKLEPFDPSWVKEYPVFRDPETMRPGTSLCRLGFPFVDVASDFDEATNSFRIRKGVLPMPLFPNEGMHTRNVLKGRSVDGNYEMLYVETSTPGLRGQSGGPIYDRECRICTWASTPRWNTKAKRS
;
A
#
# COMPACT_ATOMS: atom_id res chain seq x y z
N MET A 1 26.63 12.12 0.87
CA MET A 1 25.25 12.58 0.61
C MET A 1 24.46 11.42 0.02
N PHE A 2 23.13 11.45 0.03
CA PHE A 2 22.31 10.38 -0.55
C PHE A 2 21.98 10.56 -2.04
N ALA A 3 22.52 11.57 -2.72
CA ALA A 3 22.16 11.86 -4.11
C ALA A 3 22.28 10.63 -5.02
N ASP A 4 23.46 10.03 -5.08
CA ASP A 4 23.72 8.83 -5.92
C ASP A 4 22.86 7.63 -5.50
N ALA A 5 22.65 7.45 -4.19
CA ALA A 5 21.80 6.38 -3.67
C ALA A 5 20.32 6.61 -4.02
N CYS A 6 19.84 7.86 -3.99
CA CYS A 6 18.50 8.23 -4.43
C CYS A 6 18.30 7.97 -5.92
N GLU A 7 19.27 8.34 -6.75
CA GLU A 7 19.23 8.10 -8.21
C GLU A 7 19.17 6.60 -8.53
N LYS A 8 19.94 5.78 -7.82
CA LYS A 8 19.86 4.32 -7.95
C LYS A 8 18.51 3.79 -7.50
N ALA A 9 18.06 4.17 -6.30
CA ALA A 9 16.79 3.70 -5.76
C ALA A 9 15.58 4.11 -6.63
N ALA A 10 15.62 5.29 -7.25
CA ALA A 10 14.59 5.77 -8.17
C ALA A 10 14.37 4.84 -9.38
N LYS A 11 15.36 4.02 -9.74
CA LYS A 11 15.27 3.10 -10.88
C LYS A 11 14.32 1.93 -10.63
N PHE A 12 14.15 1.51 -9.37
CA PHE A 12 13.30 0.38 -9.00
C PHE A 12 12.13 0.73 -8.07
N VAL A 13 11.99 2.00 -7.63
CA VAL A 13 10.88 2.46 -6.78
C VAL A 13 9.77 3.05 -7.63
N ARG A 14 8.52 2.66 -7.35
CA ARG A 14 7.33 3.11 -8.09
C ARG A 14 6.17 3.39 -7.15
N PRO A 15 5.22 4.26 -7.54
CA PRO A 15 3.98 4.48 -6.79
C PRO A 15 2.99 3.35 -7.03
N VAL A 16 2.23 3.03 -5.99
CA VAL A 16 0.96 2.32 -6.11
C VAL A 16 -0.17 3.29 -5.80
N ILE A 17 -1.15 3.41 -6.70
CA ILE A 17 -2.37 4.17 -6.48
C ILE A 17 -3.48 3.21 -6.13
N VAL A 18 -4.20 3.52 -5.06
CA VAL A 18 -5.35 2.77 -4.59
C VAL A 18 -6.56 3.65 -4.75
N SER A 19 -7.55 3.20 -5.51
CA SER A 19 -8.81 3.92 -5.74
C SER A 19 -9.99 3.10 -5.25
N GLY A 20 -10.94 3.76 -4.61
CA GLY A 20 -12.18 3.15 -4.13
C GLY A 20 -13.37 4.06 -4.39
N ARG A 21 -14.49 3.48 -4.80
CA ARG A 21 -15.77 4.16 -4.91
C ARG A 21 -16.72 3.62 -3.86
N ARG A 22 -17.41 4.50 -3.17
CA ARG A 22 -18.41 4.15 -2.16
C ARG A 22 -19.79 4.01 -2.78
N PHE A 23 -20.73 3.43 -2.04
CA PHE A 23 -22.13 3.27 -2.45
C PHE A 23 -22.82 4.63 -2.69
N ASP A 24 -22.45 5.67 -1.95
CA ASP A 24 -22.92 7.04 -2.16
C ASP A 24 -22.31 7.74 -3.42
N GLY A 25 -21.49 7.02 -4.18
CA GLY A 25 -20.82 7.52 -5.39
C GLY A 25 -19.51 8.27 -5.12
N LYS A 26 -19.13 8.50 -3.86
CA LYS A 26 -17.89 9.18 -3.53
C LYS A 26 -16.67 8.35 -3.93
N VAL A 27 -15.75 8.97 -4.68
CA VAL A 27 -14.48 8.36 -5.07
C VAL A 27 -13.38 8.88 -4.15
N GLU A 28 -12.58 7.96 -3.62
CA GLU A 28 -11.39 8.26 -2.81
C GLU A 28 -10.19 7.57 -3.43
N ALA A 29 -9.05 8.26 -3.43
CA ALA A 29 -7.79 7.69 -3.89
C ALA A 29 -6.68 7.98 -2.89
N GLY A 30 -5.65 7.15 -2.91
CA GLY A 30 -4.46 7.29 -2.08
C GLY A 30 -3.24 6.72 -2.77
N CYS A 31 -2.07 7.09 -2.26
CA CYS A 31 -0.80 6.62 -2.77
C CYS A 31 -0.02 5.86 -1.70
N GLY A 32 0.65 4.81 -2.12
CA GLY A 32 1.73 4.13 -1.44
C GLY A 32 2.92 3.97 -2.37
N THR A 33 3.89 3.22 -1.89
CA THR A 33 5.12 2.95 -2.62
C THR A 33 5.37 1.46 -2.68
N PHE A 34 5.98 1.00 -3.75
CA PHE A 34 6.55 -0.33 -3.84
C PHE A 34 7.92 -0.26 -4.53
N PHE A 35 8.70 -1.31 -4.41
CA PHE A 35 9.94 -1.44 -5.17
C PHE A 35 10.08 -2.83 -5.75
N VAL A 36 10.61 -2.86 -6.99
CA VAL A 36 10.85 -4.09 -7.74
C VAL A 36 12.18 -4.70 -7.30
N ILE A 37 12.20 -6.00 -7.02
CA ILE A 37 13.36 -6.65 -6.42
C ILE A 37 14.15 -7.54 -7.38
N ASN A 38 13.56 -7.91 -8.52
CA ASN A 38 14.24 -8.73 -9.54
C ASN A 38 13.63 -8.56 -10.94
N ASP A 39 14.25 -9.17 -11.92
CA ASP A 39 13.87 -9.16 -13.34
C ASP A 39 12.60 -9.95 -13.67
N GLU A 40 12.11 -10.76 -12.76
CA GLU A 40 10.83 -11.45 -12.88
C GLU A 40 9.62 -10.58 -12.51
N GLY A 41 9.84 -9.37 -11.99
CA GLY A 41 8.79 -8.45 -11.56
C GLY A 41 8.27 -8.69 -10.13
N TRP A 42 9.03 -9.38 -9.28
CA TRP A 42 8.69 -9.45 -7.86
C TRP A 42 8.87 -8.09 -7.19
N ILE A 43 7.95 -7.78 -6.30
CA ILE A 43 7.94 -6.50 -5.57
C ILE A 43 7.81 -6.70 -4.07
N ILE A 44 8.21 -5.66 -3.33
CA ILE A 44 7.88 -5.49 -1.91
C ILE A 44 7.11 -4.19 -1.74
N THR A 45 6.06 -4.24 -0.90
CA THR A 45 5.29 -3.09 -0.44
C THR A 45 4.77 -3.32 0.98
N ALA A 46 4.09 -2.33 1.58
CA ALA A 46 3.49 -2.48 2.90
C ALA A 46 2.18 -3.29 2.86
N GLY A 47 1.95 -4.10 3.89
CA GLY A 47 0.76 -4.94 4.00
C GLY A 47 -0.53 -4.15 4.12
N HIS A 48 -0.52 -2.99 4.82
CA HIS A 48 -1.70 -2.15 5.00
C HIS A 48 -2.20 -1.46 3.72
N ILE A 49 -1.42 -1.46 2.64
CA ILE A 49 -1.87 -1.02 1.30
C ILE A 49 -3.11 -1.82 0.86
N PHE A 50 -3.22 -3.08 1.32
CA PHE A 50 -4.35 -3.97 1.02
C PHE A 50 -5.56 -3.84 1.96
N ASP A 51 -5.52 -2.94 2.94
CA ASP A 51 -6.64 -2.80 3.88
C ASP A 51 -7.93 -2.33 3.22
N SER A 52 -7.82 -1.41 2.26
CA SER A 52 -8.98 -0.95 1.49
C SER A 52 -9.59 -2.06 0.63
N TYR A 53 -8.74 -2.95 0.09
CA TYR A 53 -9.21 -4.12 -0.64
C TYR A 53 -9.90 -5.14 0.27
N SER A 54 -9.34 -5.39 1.46
CA SER A 54 -10.00 -6.25 2.46
C SER A 54 -11.35 -5.70 2.88
N LYS A 55 -11.44 -4.37 3.07
CA LYS A 55 -12.71 -3.69 3.33
C LYS A 55 -13.67 -3.85 2.16
N TYR A 56 -13.23 -3.63 0.92
CA TYR A 56 -14.03 -3.83 -0.29
C TYR A 56 -14.61 -5.24 -0.34
N GLN A 57 -13.81 -6.29 -0.13
CA GLN A 57 -14.28 -7.67 -0.12
C GLN A 57 -15.35 -7.91 0.97
N SER A 58 -15.14 -7.37 2.18
CA SER A 58 -16.13 -7.45 3.26
C SER A 58 -17.43 -6.75 2.89
N ASP A 59 -17.35 -5.54 2.31
CA ASP A 59 -18.51 -4.76 1.93
C ASP A 59 -19.29 -5.41 0.77
N GLN A 60 -18.58 -6.04 -0.20
CA GLN A 60 -19.22 -6.83 -1.27
C GLN A 60 -20.03 -8.03 -0.72
N ASN A 61 -19.52 -8.71 0.30
CA ASN A 61 -20.26 -9.80 0.94
C ASN A 61 -21.54 -9.29 1.60
N LYS A 62 -21.48 -8.16 2.33
CA LYS A 62 -22.67 -7.53 2.95
C LYS A 62 -23.68 -7.07 1.91
N LEU A 63 -23.23 -6.52 0.77
CA LEU A 63 -24.14 -6.15 -0.33
C LEU A 63 -24.91 -7.36 -0.86
N LYS A 64 -24.23 -8.49 -1.08
CA LYS A 64 -24.88 -9.73 -1.49
C LYS A 64 -25.88 -10.23 -0.45
N GLU A 65 -25.53 -10.20 0.83
CA GLU A 65 -26.44 -10.58 1.93
C GLU A 65 -27.72 -9.72 1.93
N ILE A 66 -27.59 -8.40 1.78
CA ILE A 66 -28.75 -7.49 1.69
C ILE A 66 -29.61 -7.81 0.45
N GLU A 67 -29.00 -8.03 -0.71
CA GLU A 67 -29.73 -8.38 -1.92
C GLU A 67 -30.52 -9.70 -1.75
N GLU A 68 -29.92 -10.71 -1.13
CA GLU A 68 -30.58 -11.99 -0.85
C GLU A 68 -31.73 -11.83 0.14
N LEU A 69 -31.54 -11.05 1.21
CA LEU A 69 -32.59 -10.77 2.19
C LEU A 69 -33.75 -10.02 1.53
N ASN A 70 -33.48 -8.98 0.75
CA ASN A 70 -34.52 -8.22 0.03
C ASN A 70 -35.30 -9.10 -0.97
N LYS A 71 -34.61 -10.02 -1.68
CA LYS A 71 -35.27 -11.00 -2.55
C LYS A 71 -36.20 -11.94 -1.76
N LYS A 72 -35.77 -12.45 -0.61
CA LYS A 72 -36.59 -13.30 0.25
C LYS A 72 -37.81 -12.56 0.79
N HIS A 73 -37.64 -11.31 1.22
CA HIS A 73 -38.73 -10.48 1.72
C HIS A 73 -39.75 -10.11 0.63
N SER A 74 -39.27 -9.85 -0.59
CA SER A 74 -40.17 -9.54 -1.71
C SER A 74 -41.00 -10.73 -2.21
N SER A 75 -40.60 -11.97 -1.86
CA SER A 75 -41.34 -13.20 -2.20
C SER A 75 -42.50 -13.53 -1.25
N ILE A 76 -42.60 -12.83 -0.09
CA ILE A 76 -43.66 -13.05 0.91
C ILE A 76 -44.84 -12.09 0.61
N ALA A 77 -45.94 -12.60 0.08
CA ALA A 77 -47.13 -11.80 -0.18
C ALA A 77 -47.77 -11.23 1.11
N GLY A 78 -48.01 -9.91 1.14
CA GLY A 78 -48.77 -9.25 2.22
C GLY A 78 -47.92 -8.53 3.29
N LEU A 79 -46.58 -8.52 3.22
CA LEU A 79 -45.76 -7.72 4.12
C LEU A 79 -45.39 -6.36 3.49
N PRO A 80 -45.33 -5.27 4.30
CA PRO A 80 -44.82 -3.99 3.80
C PRO A 80 -43.38 -4.13 3.34
N ARG A 81 -43.07 -3.57 2.16
CA ARG A 81 -41.70 -3.59 1.58
C ARG A 81 -40.78 -2.66 2.36
N ASN A 82 -40.22 -3.15 3.46
CA ASN A 82 -39.06 -2.50 4.11
C ASN A 82 -37.78 -3.05 3.50
N GLU A 83 -37.34 -2.46 2.37
CA GLU A 83 -36.06 -2.82 1.76
C GLU A 83 -34.90 -2.39 2.67
N LEU A 84 -34.02 -3.33 2.98
CA LEU A 84 -32.75 -3.05 3.62
C LEU A 84 -31.89 -2.26 2.64
N LYS A 85 -31.39 -1.09 3.09
CA LYS A 85 -30.53 -0.23 2.28
C LYS A 85 -29.06 -0.49 2.64
N PRO A 86 -28.17 -0.54 1.64
CA PRO A 86 -26.74 -0.57 1.89
C PRO A 86 -26.25 0.68 2.63
N ASP A 87 -25.20 0.52 3.43
CA ASP A 87 -24.54 1.66 4.06
C ASP A 87 -23.84 2.51 2.99
N PRO A 88 -24.08 3.84 2.95
CA PRO A 88 -23.45 4.75 1.98
C PRO A 88 -21.92 4.69 1.95
N SER A 89 -21.29 4.32 3.07
CA SER A 89 -19.83 4.24 3.21
C SER A 89 -19.21 2.95 2.68
N TRP A 90 -20.00 1.96 2.26
CA TRP A 90 -19.49 0.70 1.73
C TRP A 90 -18.80 0.89 0.40
N ILE A 91 -17.70 0.19 0.20
CA ILE A 91 -16.92 0.27 -1.04
C ILE A 91 -17.57 -0.65 -2.09
N THR A 92 -18.00 -0.07 -3.20
CA THR A 92 -18.64 -0.78 -4.32
C THR A 92 -17.66 -1.17 -5.41
N ASN A 93 -16.62 -0.34 -5.64
CA ASN A 93 -15.58 -0.57 -6.64
C ASN A 93 -14.22 -0.28 -6.03
N HIS A 94 -13.23 -1.04 -6.44
CA HIS A 94 -11.86 -0.92 -5.94
C HIS A 94 -10.86 -1.22 -7.05
N SER A 95 -9.74 -0.48 -7.09
CA SER A 95 -8.66 -0.71 -8.05
C SER A 95 -7.30 -0.39 -7.45
N PHE A 96 -6.30 -1.12 -7.94
CA PHE A 96 -4.88 -0.77 -7.79
C PHE A 96 -4.30 -0.41 -9.15
N TRP A 97 -3.49 0.64 -9.18
CA TRP A 97 -2.59 0.94 -10.29
C TRP A 97 -1.15 0.77 -9.83
N TRP A 98 -0.39 -0.10 -10.48
CA TRP A 98 0.95 -0.54 -10.09
C TRP A 98 2.04 0.08 -10.95
N GLY A 99 2.17 1.40 -10.95
CA GLY A 99 3.26 2.12 -11.62
C GLY A 99 3.20 2.13 -13.17
N TRP A 100 2.47 1.21 -13.77
CA TRP A 100 2.27 1.09 -15.23
C TRP A 100 0.83 0.69 -15.54
N ASP A 101 0.36 1.09 -16.71
CA ASP A 101 -0.99 0.75 -17.15
C ASP A 101 -1.12 -0.73 -17.52
N GLY A 102 -2.25 -1.34 -17.15
CA GLY A 102 -2.54 -2.74 -17.44
C GLY A 102 -1.81 -3.76 -16.57
N VAL A 103 -0.94 -3.32 -15.66
CA VAL A 103 -0.18 -4.20 -14.75
C VAL A 103 -1.03 -4.56 -13.53
N ARG A 104 -0.98 -5.82 -13.14
CA ARG A 104 -1.65 -6.36 -11.95
C ARG A 104 -0.63 -6.99 -11.01
N LEU A 105 -0.95 -7.01 -9.72
CA LEU A 105 -0.19 -7.81 -8.76
C LEU A 105 -0.83 -9.19 -8.63
N THR A 106 -0.04 -10.21 -8.87
CA THR A 106 -0.40 -11.63 -8.74
C THR A 106 0.46 -12.30 -7.67
N ASN A 107 0.10 -13.51 -7.27
CA ASN A 107 0.86 -14.30 -6.29
C ASN A 107 1.22 -13.50 -5.02
N ALA A 108 0.30 -12.65 -4.56
CA ALA A 108 0.56 -11.76 -3.44
C ALA A 108 0.49 -12.51 -2.09
N TYR A 109 1.57 -12.46 -1.34
CA TYR A 109 1.63 -12.88 0.06
C TYR A 109 1.64 -11.67 0.97
N VAL A 110 0.61 -11.54 1.81
CA VAL A 110 0.44 -10.42 2.75
C VAL A 110 0.70 -10.89 4.18
N ASN A 111 1.78 -10.43 4.78
CA ASN A 111 2.06 -10.65 6.20
C ASN A 111 1.66 -9.41 7.02
N ARG A 112 0.55 -9.52 7.75
CA ARG A 112 -0.01 -8.42 8.56
C ARG A 112 0.78 -8.14 9.83
N GLN A 113 1.55 -9.09 10.33
CA GLN A 113 2.29 -8.95 11.58
C GLN A 113 3.47 -8.00 11.45
N ILE A 114 4.18 -8.09 10.33
CA ILE A 114 5.33 -7.25 10.00
C ILE A 114 5.02 -6.21 8.92
N ASP A 115 3.74 -6.08 8.55
CA ASP A 115 3.24 -5.10 7.57
C ASP A 115 3.99 -5.15 6.23
N ILE A 116 4.17 -6.36 5.67
CA ILE A 116 4.80 -6.58 4.37
C ILE A 116 3.86 -7.28 3.40
N THR A 117 3.97 -6.92 2.13
CA THR A 117 3.45 -7.70 1.01
C THR A 117 4.56 -7.95 0.02
N ILE A 118 4.66 -9.21 -0.42
CA ILE A 118 5.50 -9.64 -1.53
C ILE A 118 4.56 -10.16 -2.60
N GLY A 119 4.77 -9.77 -3.86
CA GLY A 119 3.94 -10.24 -4.97
C GLY A 119 4.63 -10.04 -6.31
N LYS A 120 4.03 -10.56 -7.39
CA LYS A 120 4.58 -10.49 -8.74
C LYS A 120 3.73 -9.60 -9.62
N LEU A 121 4.35 -8.70 -10.36
CA LEU A 121 3.70 -7.87 -11.38
C LEU A 121 3.50 -8.67 -12.66
N GLU A 122 2.29 -8.61 -13.24
CA GLU A 122 1.95 -9.24 -14.51
C GLU A 122 1.00 -8.36 -15.35
N PRO A 123 1.33 -8.11 -16.64
CA PRO A 123 2.60 -8.42 -17.29
C PRO A 123 3.74 -7.56 -16.71
N PHE A 124 4.97 -8.05 -16.79
CA PHE A 124 6.16 -7.29 -16.41
C PHE A 124 7.22 -7.40 -17.50
N ASP A 125 7.76 -6.25 -17.94
CA ASP A 125 8.87 -6.18 -18.87
C ASP A 125 10.14 -5.79 -18.08
N PRO A 126 11.18 -6.62 -18.05
CA PRO A 126 12.43 -6.32 -17.35
C PRO A 126 13.09 -5.01 -17.79
N SER A 127 12.82 -4.54 -19.02
CA SER A 127 13.35 -3.28 -19.52
C SER A 127 12.83 -2.03 -18.78
N TRP A 128 11.74 -2.15 -18.04
CA TRP A 128 11.15 -1.04 -17.26
C TRP A 128 11.97 -0.70 -16.00
N VAL A 129 12.79 -1.65 -15.53
CA VAL A 129 13.62 -1.49 -14.34
C VAL A 129 15.05 -1.93 -14.65
N LYS A 130 15.95 -0.95 -14.74
CA LYS A 130 17.32 -1.18 -15.19
C LYS A 130 18.28 -1.66 -14.09
N GLU A 131 17.92 -1.47 -12.84
CA GLU A 131 18.70 -1.85 -11.67
C GLU A 131 17.76 -2.42 -10.61
N TYR A 132 18.28 -3.33 -9.79
CA TYR A 132 17.53 -3.96 -8.69
C TYR A 132 18.24 -3.70 -7.36
N PRO A 133 17.51 -3.71 -6.24
CA PRO A 133 18.08 -3.44 -4.94
C PRO A 133 19.02 -4.55 -4.47
N VAL A 134 20.07 -4.14 -3.75
CA VAL A 134 20.89 -5.03 -2.96
C VAL A 134 20.45 -4.90 -1.50
N PHE A 135 20.20 -6.00 -0.83
CA PHE A 135 19.81 -6.00 0.58
C PHE A 135 21.06 -5.98 1.47
N ARG A 136 20.98 -5.16 2.53
CA ARG A 136 22.02 -5.11 3.55
C ARG A 136 21.78 -6.19 4.60
N ASP A 137 22.85 -6.81 5.08
CA ASP A 137 22.79 -7.65 6.26
C ASP A 137 22.37 -6.80 7.49
N PRO A 138 21.23 -7.11 8.14
CA PRO A 138 20.72 -6.34 9.27
C PRO A 138 21.67 -6.35 10.47
N GLU A 139 22.51 -7.38 10.65
CA GLU A 139 23.49 -7.46 11.75
C GLU A 139 24.60 -6.42 11.61
N THR A 140 24.83 -5.90 10.41
CA THR A 140 25.86 -4.88 10.16
C THR A 140 25.37 -3.45 10.44
N MET A 141 24.08 -3.27 10.75
CA MET A 141 23.48 -1.96 10.96
C MET A 141 23.64 -1.51 12.42
N ARG A 142 24.25 -0.36 12.63
CA ARG A 142 24.51 0.21 13.95
C ARG A 142 23.70 1.47 14.18
N PRO A 143 23.30 1.79 15.43
CA PRO A 143 22.77 3.10 15.77
C PRO A 143 23.67 4.23 15.27
N GLY A 144 23.08 5.31 14.74
CA GLY A 144 23.81 6.39 14.09
C GLY A 144 24.06 6.18 12.59
N THR A 145 23.76 4.99 12.02
CA THR A 145 23.81 4.79 10.56
C THR A 145 22.82 5.72 9.89
N SER A 146 23.29 6.54 8.93
CA SER A 146 22.41 7.38 8.11
C SER A 146 21.58 6.50 7.18
N LEU A 147 20.28 6.75 7.16
CA LEU A 147 19.31 6.04 6.35
C LEU A 147 18.45 7.04 5.55
N CYS A 148 17.97 6.63 4.40
CA CYS A 148 17.03 7.41 3.61
C CYS A 148 15.82 6.55 3.26
N ARG A 149 14.62 7.13 3.40
CA ARG A 149 13.36 6.58 2.89
C ARG A 149 13.06 7.22 1.56
N LEU A 150 12.53 6.45 0.62
CA LEU A 150 12.08 6.97 -0.65
C LEU A 150 10.62 6.58 -0.87
N GLY A 151 9.84 7.52 -1.40
CA GLY A 151 8.43 7.30 -1.72
C GLY A 151 7.76 8.53 -2.29
N PHE A 152 6.43 8.58 -2.24
CA PHE A 152 5.59 9.58 -2.88
C PHE A 152 4.68 10.32 -1.89
N PRO A 153 5.24 11.02 -0.87
CA PRO A 153 4.46 11.84 0.04
C PRO A 153 3.99 13.13 -0.64
N PHE A 154 3.01 13.81 0.00
CA PHE A 154 2.50 15.11 -0.42
C PHE A 154 1.84 15.18 -1.80
N VAL A 155 1.54 14.04 -2.40
CA VAL A 155 0.82 13.99 -3.67
C VAL A 155 -0.68 13.93 -3.37
N ASP A 156 -1.42 14.91 -3.89
CA ASP A 156 -2.89 14.88 -3.89
C ASP A 156 -3.35 13.96 -5.02
N VAL A 157 -3.57 12.69 -4.66
CA VAL A 157 -4.00 11.68 -5.62
C VAL A 157 -5.50 11.76 -5.81
N ALA A 158 -5.92 12.04 -7.02
CA ALA A 158 -7.32 12.05 -7.40
C ALA A 158 -7.59 11.09 -8.56
N SER A 159 -8.68 10.36 -8.45
CA SER A 159 -9.21 9.48 -9.48
C SER A 159 -10.68 9.80 -9.73
N ASP A 160 -11.11 9.62 -10.97
CA ASP A 160 -12.52 9.65 -11.36
C ASP A 160 -12.97 8.22 -11.65
N PHE A 161 -14.27 7.94 -11.45
CA PHE A 161 -14.88 6.67 -11.82
C PHE A 161 -15.72 6.84 -13.06
N ASP A 162 -15.46 6.03 -14.07
CA ASP A 162 -16.24 6.00 -15.31
C ASP A 162 -17.26 4.87 -15.23
N GLU A 163 -18.53 5.24 -15.14
CA GLU A 163 -19.66 4.31 -15.05
C GLU A 163 -19.81 3.46 -16.31
N ALA A 164 -19.50 4.02 -17.49
CA ALA A 164 -19.68 3.33 -18.76
C ALA A 164 -18.67 2.16 -18.93
N THR A 165 -17.44 2.36 -18.44
CA THR A 165 -16.39 1.35 -18.51
C THR A 165 -16.17 0.60 -17.20
N ASN A 166 -16.91 0.98 -16.14
CA ASN A 166 -16.75 0.45 -14.77
C ASN A 166 -15.30 0.46 -14.31
N SER A 167 -14.59 1.56 -14.54
CA SER A 167 -13.15 1.68 -14.29
C SER A 167 -12.76 3.01 -13.66
N PHE A 168 -11.62 3.02 -12.96
CA PHE A 168 -11.04 4.25 -12.44
C PHE A 168 -10.08 4.87 -13.45
N ARG A 169 -10.07 6.21 -13.49
CA ARG A 169 -9.10 7.00 -14.27
C ARG A 169 -8.36 7.94 -13.34
N ILE A 170 -7.03 7.87 -13.35
CA ILE A 170 -6.18 8.82 -12.63
C ILE A 170 -6.31 10.18 -13.31
N ARG A 171 -6.58 11.23 -12.53
CA ARG A 171 -6.73 12.59 -13.08
C ARG A 171 -5.44 13.09 -13.71
N LYS A 172 -5.58 13.89 -14.75
CA LYS A 172 -4.45 14.57 -15.40
C LYS A 172 -3.70 15.42 -14.36
N GLY A 173 -2.36 15.39 -14.42
CA GLY A 173 -1.47 16.12 -13.53
C GLY A 173 -1.09 15.38 -12.23
N VAL A 174 -1.70 14.23 -11.94
CA VAL A 174 -1.25 13.37 -10.83
C VAL A 174 0.07 12.66 -11.18
N LEU A 175 0.21 12.25 -12.43
CA LEU A 175 1.43 11.61 -12.92
C LEU A 175 2.24 12.57 -13.83
N PRO A 176 3.57 12.50 -13.79
CA PRO A 176 4.42 11.69 -12.93
C PRO A 176 4.46 12.22 -11.49
N MET A 177 4.50 11.30 -10.51
CA MET A 177 4.63 11.68 -9.10
C MET A 177 6.09 11.96 -8.76
N PRO A 178 6.40 13.06 -8.05
CA PRO A 178 7.76 13.33 -7.58
C PRO A 178 8.16 12.36 -6.48
N LEU A 179 9.34 11.75 -6.62
CA LEU A 179 9.98 11.00 -5.55
C LEU A 179 10.50 11.97 -4.48
N PHE A 180 10.31 11.59 -3.22
CA PHE A 180 10.74 12.39 -2.08
C PHE A 180 11.65 11.57 -1.16
N PRO A 181 12.95 11.91 -1.08
CA PRO A 181 13.87 11.33 -0.14
C PRO A 181 13.68 11.96 1.25
N ASN A 182 13.63 11.12 2.28
CA ASN A 182 13.49 11.53 3.68
C ASN A 182 14.61 10.90 4.50
N GLU A 183 15.65 11.70 4.81
CA GLU A 183 16.82 11.26 5.56
C GLU A 183 16.54 11.19 7.06
N GLY A 184 17.13 10.19 7.71
CA GLY A 184 17.15 10.02 9.15
C GLY A 184 18.27 9.08 9.55
N MET A 185 18.47 8.91 10.87
CA MET A 185 19.45 7.97 11.41
C MET A 185 18.74 6.76 11.99
N HIS A 186 19.33 5.59 11.88
CA HIS A 186 18.99 4.44 12.69
C HIS A 186 19.21 4.76 14.17
N THR A 187 18.16 4.73 14.99
CA THR A 187 18.26 5.00 16.42
C THR A 187 18.46 3.72 17.21
N ARG A 188 17.64 2.71 16.94
CA ARG A 188 17.69 1.39 17.56
C ARG A 188 16.88 0.36 16.79
N ASN A 189 17.15 -0.90 17.07
CA ASN A 189 16.27 -2.00 16.73
C ASN A 189 15.26 -2.22 17.85
N VAL A 190 13.99 -2.42 17.48
CA VAL A 190 12.90 -2.68 18.43
C VAL A 190 12.38 -4.08 18.18
N LEU A 191 12.62 -4.99 19.10
CA LEU A 191 12.06 -6.34 19.08
C LEU A 191 10.58 -6.27 19.49
N LYS A 192 9.69 -6.67 18.59
CA LYS A 192 8.22 -6.72 18.81
C LYS A 192 7.74 -8.09 19.29
N GLY A 193 8.63 -9.05 19.40
CA GLY A 193 8.33 -10.44 19.74
C GLY A 193 8.62 -11.39 18.59
N ARG A 194 8.06 -12.60 18.66
CA ARG A 194 8.17 -13.60 17.60
C ARG A 194 6.91 -13.65 16.75
N SER A 195 7.05 -14.13 15.51
CA SER A 195 5.92 -14.47 14.66
C SER A 195 4.98 -15.48 15.34
N VAL A 196 3.71 -15.54 14.93
CA VAL A 196 2.71 -16.46 15.52
C VAL A 196 3.14 -17.92 15.41
N ASP A 197 3.82 -18.27 14.33
CA ASP A 197 4.39 -19.59 14.10
C ASP A 197 5.73 -19.83 14.81
N GLY A 198 6.27 -18.79 15.49
CA GLY A 198 7.53 -18.86 16.23
C GLY A 198 8.80 -18.90 15.37
N ASN A 199 8.68 -18.86 14.04
CA ASN A 199 9.78 -19.12 13.10
C ASN A 199 10.80 -17.98 13.02
N TYR A 200 10.39 -16.72 13.32
CA TYR A 200 11.29 -15.57 13.23
C TYR A 200 10.96 -14.49 14.27
N GLU A 201 11.97 -13.70 14.61
CA GLU A 201 11.81 -12.52 15.44
C GLU A 201 11.34 -11.34 14.58
N MET A 202 10.34 -10.59 15.11
CA MET A 202 9.83 -9.38 14.45
C MET A 202 10.66 -8.19 14.92
N LEU A 203 11.64 -7.82 14.10
CA LEU A 203 12.55 -6.71 14.37
C LEU A 203 12.14 -5.49 13.55
N TYR A 204 11.95 -4.36 14.24
CA TYR A 204 11.67 -3.07 13.62
C TYR A 204 12.85 -2.14 13.75
N VAL A 205 13.14 -1.42 12.69
CA VAL A 205 14.17 -0.38 12.66
C VAL A 205 13.52 0.96 13.01
N GLU A 206 13.88 1.53 14.15
CA GLU A 206 13.46 2.89 14.50
C GLU A 206 14.43 3.90 13.88
N THR A 207 13.86 4.98 13.33
CA THR A 207 14.63 6.06 12.71
C THR A 207 14.29 7.40 13.34
N SER A 208 15.28 8.31 13.40
CA SER A 208 15.13 9.65 13.98
C SER A 208 14.13 10.54 13.25
N THR A 209 13.78 10.22 12.00
CA THR A 209 12.81 10.97 11.20
C THR A 209 11.54 10.14 11.03
N PRO A 210 10.34 10.70 11.24
CA PRO A 210 9.09 9.99 11.06
C PRO A 210 8.84 9.65 9.59
N GLY A 211 8.12 8.55 9.34
CA GLY A 211 7.60 8.22 8.01
C GLY A 211 6.49 9.18 7.60
N LEU A 212 6.40 9.48 6.33
CA LEU A 212 5.38 10.33 5.73
C LEU A 212 4.32 9.46 5.02
N ARG A 213 3.08 9.93 5.00
CA ARG A 213 2.01 9.28 4.24
C ARG A 213 2.40 9.25 2.75
N GLY A 214 2.27 8.10 2.10
CA GLY A 214 2.74 7.89 0.72
C GLY A 214 4.12 7.24 0.62
N GLN A 215 4.92 7.22 1.70
CA GLN A 215 6.18 6.45 1.76
C GLN A 215 5.97 4.99 2.16
N SER A 216 4.77 4.61 2.61
CA SER A 216 4.44 3.24 3.01
C SER A 216 4.76 2.25 1.90
N GLY A 217 5.53 1.21 2.20
CA GLY A 217 6.01 0.20 1.27
C GLY A 217 7.29 0.56 0.52
N GLY A 218 7.75 1.81 0.61
CA GLY A 218 9.01 2.24 0.01
C GLY A 218 10.24 1.71 0.75
N PRO A 219 11.39 1.64 0.08
CA PRO A 219 12.62 1.16 0.68
C PRO A 219 13.20 2.16 1.68
N ILE A 220 13.86 1.63 2.71
CA ILE A 220 14.76 2.36 3.59
C ILE A 220 16.16 1.82 3.32
N TYR A 221 17.08 2.69 2.90
CA TYR A 221 18.39 2.31 2.41
C TYR A 221 19.51 3.18 2.98
N ASP A 222 20.72 2.65 2.93
CA ASP A 222 21.95 3.35 3.33
C ASP A 222 22.54 4.19 2.18
N ARG A 223 23.68 4.81 2.42
CA ARG A 223 24.36 5.68 1.42
C ARG A 223 24.88 4.94 0.19
N GLU A 224 25.07 3.64 0.29
CA GLU A 224 25.47 2.74 -0.80
C GLU A 224 24.26 2.18 -1.56
N CYS A 225 23.05 2.65 -1.25
CA CYS A 225 21.78 2.15 -1.79
C CYS A 225 21.49 0.68 -1.46
N ARG A 226 21.99 0.19 -0.31
CA ARG A 226 21.64 -1.14 0.16
C ARG A 226 20.38 -1.05 1.02
N ILE A 227 19.36 -1.86 0.70
CA ILE A 227 18.08 -1.85 1.40
C ILE A 227 18.26 -2.45 2.79
N CYS A 228 17.94 -1.67 3.81
CA CYS A 228 17.97 -2.06 5.21
C CYS A 228 16.63 -2.61 5.68
N THR A 229 15.53 -2.04 5.18
CA THR A 229 14.16 -2.40 5.53
C THR A 229 13.19 -1.66 4.58
N TRP A 230 11.87 -1.78 4.83
CA TRP A 230 10.82 -1.02 4.12
C TRP A 230 10.09 -0.08 5.08
N ALA A 231 9.48 0.96 4.54
CA ALA A 231 8.72 1.92 5.33
C ALA A 231 7.34 1.34 5.68
N SER A 232 7.12 1.14 6.97
CA SER A 232 5.80 0.91 7.55
C SER A 232 5.46 2.13 8.40
N THR A 233 4.36 2.81 8.08
CA THR A 233 3.90 3.93 8.90
C THR A 233 2.97 3.38 9.97
N PRO A 234 3.33 3.47 11.27
CA PRO A 234 2.42 3.04 12.34
C PRO A 234 1.10 3.77 12.21
N ARG A 235 -0.02 3.06 12.27
CA ARG A 235 -1.33 3.69 12.42
C ARG A 235 -1.37 4.31 13.82
N TRP A 236 -1.16 5.61 13.91
CA TRP A 236 -1.50 6.36 15.11
C TRP A 236 -3.01 6.31 15.25
N ASN A 237 -3.48 5.58 16.25
CA ASN A 237 -4.88 5.58 16.65
C ASN A 237 -5.19 6.99 17.18
N THR A 238 -5.74 7.86 16.34
CA THR A 238 -6.14 9.23 16.67
C THR A 238 -7.34 9.27 17.65
N LYS A 239 -7.56 8.21 18.42
CA LYS A 239 -8.39 8.21 19.63
C LYS A 239 -7.55 8.54 20.87
N ALA A 240 -6.69 9.55 20.81
CA ALA A 240 -6.26 10.22 22.02
C ALA A 240 -7.43 11.07 22.50
N LYS A 241 -8.03 10.63 23.60
CA LYS A 241 -9.08 11.29 24.35
C LYS A 241 -8.76 12.79 24.48
N ARG A 242 -9.67 13.63 23.99
CA ARG A 242 -9.82 14.96 24.55
C ARG A 242 -10.39 14.75 25.96
N SER A 243 -9.53 14.85 26.96
CA SER A 243 -9.92 15.11 28.34
C SER A 243 -10.07 16.61 28.51
#